data_ca57fa13deaeec93779b88e2c1141583
#
_entry.id   ca57fa13deaeec93779b88e2c1141583
#
_cell.length_a   1.000
_cell.length_b   1.000
_cell.length_c   1.000
_cell.angle_alpha   90.00
_cell.angle_beta   90.00
_cell.angle_gamma   90.00
#
_symmetry.space_group_name_H-M   'P 1'
#
loop_
_entity.id
_entity.type
_entity.pdbx_description
1 polymer ?
#
loop_
_entity_poly.entity_id
_entity_poly.type
_entity_poly.pdbx_seq_one_letter_code
_entity_poly.pdbx_strand_id
1 'polypeptide(L)'
;MGTNSPNETKCLCKYTPEGQVLNTSIYAEFEKSPFQDGTFRYCFKGTIKNLNGDKVYTNDFSSGKCVVKVYKNLRYFQDYYIDFICSMYAYQEAQLFNQIIKIPNKFNFIIPYGGSVHLLSGFKLFGLFKVSTNKESKQFLLPNMKVSIEPFLDGTYTKFSSNSGYENPDFDAYIPAFSHFTWIHSKGRRVVMDVQGIFKNGRYYLTDPACQSLEQLYGNSDLGAMGLIKFLICHKHNNICQNWKWIPMEFNGLLRSFNALSIKRTSFRFENEKNIKTYTPVYINLLKLVRFD
;
A
#
# COMPACT_ATOMS: atom_id res chain seq x y z
N MET A 1 -35.73 10.42 -14.23
CA MET A 1 -34.57 10.15 -15.13
C MET A 1 -33.39 10.90 -14.60
N GLY A 2 -32.50 10.23 -13.89
CA GLY A 2 -31.32 10.85 -13.33
C GLY A 2 -30.36 11.27 -14.44
N THR A 3 -30.02 12.54 -14.50
CA THR A 3 -28.99 13.09 -15.37
C THR A 3 -27.66 12.54 -14.90
N ASN A 4 -27.15 11.50 -15.59
CA ASN A 4 -25.77 11.06 -15.37
C ASN A 4 -24.85 12.26 -15.68
N SER A 5 -24.15 12.75 -14.66
CA SER A 5 -23.11 13.75 -14.85
C SER A 5 -22.11 13.22 -15.89
N PRO A 6 -21.77 14.00 -16.93
CA PRO A 6 -20.89 13.52 -18.01
C PRO A 6 -19.45 13.25 -17.55
N ASN A 7 -19.18 13.36 -16.26
CA ASN A 7 -17.84 13.37 -15.68
C ASN A 7 -17.47 12.13 -14.84
N GLU A 8 -18.36 11.14 -14.71
CA GLU A 8 -18.14 10.00 -13.81
C GLU A 8 -17.84 8.71 -14.56
N THR A 9 -16.92 7.93 -14.02
CA THR A 9 -16.54 6.60 -14.50
C THR A 9 -17.04 5.58 -13.52
N LYS A 10 -17.70 4.51 -14.00
CA LYS A 10 -18.25 3.45 -13.16
C LYS A 10 -17.27 2.27 -13.06
N CYS A 11 -17.06 1.80 -11.87
CA CYS A 11 -16.26 0.61 -11.59
C CYS A 11 -17.09 -0.40 -10.81
N LEU A 12 -17.18 -1.61 -11.32
CA LEU A 12 -17.83 -2.72 -10.61
C LEU A 12 -16.84 -3.35 -9.63
N CYS A 13 -17.24 -3.41 -8.37
CA CYS A 13 -16.52 -4.18 -7.36
C CYS A 13 -16.82 -5.66 -7.56
N LYS A 14 -15.81 -6.50 -7.82
CA LYS A 14 -15.99 -7.92 -8.07
C LYS A 14 -15.61 -8.83 -6.91
N TYR A 15 -14.68 -8.44 -6.05
CA TYR A 15 -14.10 -9.32 -5.04
C TYR A 15 -13.85 -8.60 -3.72
N THR A 16 -14.12 -9.28 -2.62
CA THR A 16 -13.67 -8.91 -1.29
C THR A 16 -12.25 -9.45 -1.02
N PRO A 17 -11.60 -8.95 0.03
CA PRO A 17 -10.31 -9.47 0.50
C PRO A 17 -10.27 -10.97 0.76
N GLU A 18 -11.35 -11.56 1.21
CA GLU A 18 -11.44 -13.00 1.50
C GLU A 18 -11.77 -13.84 0.25
N GLY A 19 -11.73 -13.26 -0.94
CA GLY A 19 -12.09 -13.93 -2.19
C GLY A 19 -13.60 -14.10 -2.38
N GLN A 20 -14.41 -13.52 -1.50
CA GLN A 20 -15.87 -13.52 -1.67
C GLN A 20 -16.25 -12.57 -2.79
N VAL A 21 -17.16 -12.98 -3.63
CA VAL A 21 -17.74 -12.09 -4.64
C VAL A 21 -18.57 -11.05 -3.90
N LEU A 22 -18.15 -9.78 -3.94
CA LEU A 22 -19.01 -8.69 -3.52
C LEU A 22 -20.32 -8.81 -4.29
N ASN A 23 -21.40 -8.62 -3.56
CA ASN A 23 -22.72 -8.54 -4.17
C ASN A 23 -22.62 -7.70 -5.43
N THR A 24 -22.86 -8.31 -6.59
CA THR A 24 -22.79 -7.67 -7.92
C THR A 24 -23.75 -6.48 -8.06
N SER A 25 -24.53 -6.20 -7.03
CA SER A 25 -25.48 -5.10 -6.94
C SER A 25 -24.89 -3.75 -6.56
N ILE A 26 -23.58 -3.68 -6.21
CA ILE A 26 -22.93 -2.41 -5.87
C ILE A 26 -21.73 -2.11 -6.78
N TYR A 27 -21.48 -0.83 -7.01
CA TYR A 27 -20.35 -0.35 -7.79
C TYR A 27 -19.79 0.95 -7.19
N ALA A 28 -18.54 1.28 -7.54
CA ALA A 28 -17.97 2.58 -7.28
C ALA A 28 -18.14 3.48 -8.50
N GLU A 29 -18.76 4.63 -8.33
CA GLU A 29 -18.77 5.73 -9.30
C GLU A 29 -17.73 6.76 -8.87
N PHE A 30 -16.83 7.17 -9.76
CA PHE A 30 -15.68 8.01 -9.38
C PHE A 30 -15.40 9.12 -10.40
N GLU A 31 -14.73 10.17 -9.92
CA GLU A 31 -14.41 11.36 -10.69
C GLU A 31 -13.45 11.04 -11.85
N LYS A 32 -13.46 11.87 -12.90
CA LYS A 32 -12.56 11.72 -14.04
C LYS A 32 -11.13 12.13 -13.74
N SER A 33 -10.95 13.13 -12.89
CA SER A 33 -9.66 13.69 -12.55
C SER A 33 -9.17 13.09 -11.24
N PRO A 34 -7.91 12.62 -11.16
CA PRO A 34 -7.35 12.17 -9.91
C PRO A 34 -7.18 13.35 -8.96
N PHE A 35 -7.50 13.16 -7.69
CA PHE A 35 -7.24 14.15 -6.65
C PHE A 35 -5.83 14.01 -6.06
N GLN A 36 -5.19 12.85 -6.28
CA GLN A 36 -3.84 12.57 -5.81
C GLN A 36 -3.09 11.74 -6.84
N ASP A 37 -1.82 12.08 -7.02
CA ASP A 37 -0.88 11.45 -7.93
C ASP A 37 0.25 10.77 -7.11
N GLY A 38 0.11 9.48 -6.84
CA GLY A 38 1.13 8.68 -6.15
C GLY A 38 2.24 8.21 -7.11
N THR A 39 3.26 7.55 -6.59
CA THR A 39 4.40 7.05 -7.39
C THR A 39 3.94 6.07 -8.49
N PHE A 40 3.08 5.13 -8.16
CA PHE A 40 2.64 4.07 -9.08
C PHE A 40 1.19 4.19 -9.52
N ARG A 41 0.37 4.96 -8.79
CA ARG A 41 -1.09 4.98 -8.98
C ARG A 41 -1.64 6.40 -8.99
N TYR A 42 -2.74 6.57 -9.73
CA TYR A 42 -3.64 7.69 -9.60
C TYR A 42 -4.76 7.34 -8.63
N CYS A 43 -5.16 8.28 -7.79
CA CYS A 43 -6.25 8.14 -6.82
C CYS A 43 -7.42 9.04 -7.21
N PHE A 44 -8.61 8.44 -7.35
CA PHE A 44 -9.83 9.13 -7.73
C PHE A 44 -10.83 9.08 -6.57
N LYS A 45 -11.50 10.20 -6.28
CA LYS A 45 -12.63 10.20 -5.35
C LYS A 45 -13.83 9.53 -5.97
N GLY A 46 -14.55 8.75 -5.17
CA GLY A 46 -15.73 8.04 -5.64
C GLY A 46 -16.80 7.89 -4.56
N THR A 47 -17.89 7.29 -4.98
CA THR A 47 -19.05 6.98 -4.14
C THR A 47 -19.52 5.57 -4.44
N ILE A 48 -19.81 4.79 -3.40
CA ILE A 48 -20.40 3.46 -3.55
C ILE A 48 -21.90 3.61 -3.81
N LYS A 49 -22.38 2.95 -4.85
CA LYS A 49 -23.78 3.00 -5.31
C LYS A 49 -24.32 1.59 -5.57
N ASN A 50 -25.65 1.44 -5.46
CA ASN A 50 -26.36 0.26 -5.94
C ASN A 50 -26.67 0.37 -7.45
N LEU A 51 -27.25 -0.68 -8.02
CA LEU A 51 -27.60 -0.70 -9.45
C LEU A 51 -28.63 0.35 -9.84
N ASN A 52 -29.45 0.81 -8.90
CA ASN A 52 -30.40 1.90 -9.13
C ASN A 52 -29.76 3.29 -9.14
N GLY A 53 -28.48 3.37 -8.76
CA GLY A 53 -27.74 4.62 -8.68
C GLY A 53 -27.80 5.30 -7.31
N ASP A 54 -28.43 4.68 -6.32
CA ASP A 54 -28.51 5.23 -4.97
C ASP A 54 -27.21 5.00 -4.23
N LYS A 55 -26.83 5.95 -3.40
CA LYS A 55 -25.66 5.84 -2.54
C LYS A 55 -25.88 4.75 -1.49
N VAL A 56 -24.87 3.91 -1.32
CA VAL A 56 -24.89 2.79 -0.36
C VAL A 56 -23.90 3.03 0.76
N TYR A 57 -24.33 2.67 1.96
CA TYR A 57 -23.51 2.69 3.18
C TYR A 57 -23.32 1.25 3.64
N THR A 58 -22.09 0.85 3.84
CA THR A 58 -21.73 -0.47 4.38
C THR A 58 -20.83 -0.29 5.60
N ASN A 59 -20.56 -1.36 6.33
CA ASN A 59 -19.65 -1.29 7.46
C ASN A 59 -18.27 -0.75 7.06
N ASP A 60 -17.75 -1.15 5.88
CA ASP A 60 -16.46 -0.71 5.38
C ASP A 60 -16.52 0.67 4.74
N PHE A 61 -17.64 1.01 4.09
CA PHE A 61 -17.87 2.30 3.45
C PHE A 61 -18.95 3.10 4.19
N SER A 62 -18.74 3.34 5.49
CA SER A 62 -19.73 3.99 6.36
C SER A 62 -20.12 5.41 5.93
N SER A 63 -19.23 6.13 5.23
CA SER A 63 -19.53 7.42 4.61
C SER A 63 -20.15 7.29 3.20
N GLY A 64 -20.17 6.08 2.64
CA GLY A 64 -20.50 5.83 1.23
C GLY A 64 -19.48 6.43 0.25
N LYS A 65 -18.39 7.03 0.72
CA LYS A 65 -17.30 7.58 -0.10
C LYS A 65 -16.18 6.55 -0.24
N CYS A 66 -15.53 6.52 -1.39
CA CYS A 66 -14.40 5.65 -1.65
C CYS A 66 -13.27 6.36 -2.39
N VAL A 67 -12.12 5.70 -2.42
CA VAL A 67 -10.99 6.04 -3.30
C VAL A 67 -10.82 4.88 -4.28
N VAL A 68 -10.79 5.18 -5.56
CA VAL A 68 -10.45 4.23 -6.61
C VAL A 68 -9.02 4.49 -7.04
N LYS A 69 -8.17 3.47 -6.98
CA LYS A 69 -6.75 3.56 -7.32
C LYS A 69 -6.47 2.80 -8.60
N VAL A 70 -5.82 3.47 -9.54
CA VAL A 70 -5.53 2.97 -10.88
C VAL A 70 -4.03 3.05 -11.14
N TYR A 71 -3.41 1.97 -11.60
CA TYR A 71 -2.00 1.97 -11.93
C TYR A 71 -1.69 2.88 -13.11
N LYS A 72 -0.61 3.66 -13.02
CA LYS A 72 -0.13 4.56 -14.07
C LYS A 72 0.42 3.82 -15.29
N ASN A 73 0.91 2.62 -15.11
CA ASN A 73 1.51 1.83 -16.17
C ASN A 73 0.69 0.56 -16.40
N LEU A 74 0.28 0.36 -17.64
CA LEU A 74 -0.51 -0.80 -18.08
C LEU A 74 0.17 -2.16 -17.79
N ARG A 75 1.50 -2.19 -17.70
CA ARG A 75 2.27 -3.39 -17.36
C ARG A 75 1.95 -3.91 -15.94
N TYR A 76 1.42 -3.05 -15.06
CA TYR A 76 1.10 -3.38 -13.67
C TYR A 76 -0.37 -3.74 -13.45
N PHE A 77 -1.17 -3.90 -14.49
CA PHE A 77 -2.59 -4.26 -14.34
C PHE A 77 -2.83 -5.62 -13.68
N GLN A 78 -1.87 -6.52 -13.77
CA GLN A 78 -1.96 -7.81 -13.09
C GLN A 78 -1.60 -7.70 -11.61
N ASP A 79 -0.99 -6.58 -11.19
CA ASP A 79 -0.44 -6.41 -9.85
C ASP A 79 -1.46 -5.87 -8.82
N TYR A 80 -2.71 -5.61 -9.22
CA TYR A 80 -3.74 -5.17 -8.26
C TYR A 80 -3.94 -6.16 -7.10
N TYR A 81 -3.72 -7.44 -7.35
CA TYR A 81 -3.77 -8.49 -6.34
C TYR A 81 -2.61 -8.38 -5.33
N ILE A 82 -1.51 -7.85 -5.74
CA ILE A 82 -0.34 -7.61 -4.89
C ILE A 82 -0.63 -6.54 -3.84
N ASP A 83 -1.34 -5.46 -4.20
CA ASP A 83 -1.79 -4.45 -3.23
C ASP A 83 -2.64 -5.08 -2.13
N PHE A 84 -3.51 -6.00 -2.53
CA PHE A 84 -4.35 -6.74 -1.62
C PHE A 84 -3.52 -7.63 -0.67
N ILE A 85 -2.59 -8.44 -1.19
CA ILE A 85 -1.73 -9.32 -0.39
C ILE A 85 -0.88 -8.50 0.57
N CYS A 86 -0.31 -7.38 0.11
CA CYS A 86 0.50 -6.49 0.93
C CYS A 86 -0.31 -5.88 2.09
N SER A 87 -1.51 -5.37 1.78
CA SER A 87 -2.41 -4.79 2.77
C SER A 87 -2.93 -5.83 3.76
N MET A 88 -3.23 -7.05 3.29
CA MET A 88 -3.66 -8.16 4.13
C MET A 88 -2.56 -8.57 5.12
N TYR A 89 -1.32 -8.70 4.65
CA TYR A 89 -0.19 -8.98 5.52
C TYR A 89 -0.01 -7.89 6.57
N ALA A 90 0.00 -6.63 6.16
CA ALA A 90 0.12 -5.50 7.09
C ALA A 90 -1.02 -5.45 8.11
N TYR A 91 -2.26 -5.77 7.68
CA TYR A 91 -3.41 -5.87 8.58
C TYR A 91 -3.23 -6.97 9.63
N GLN A 92 -2.84 -8.17 9.23
CA GLN A 92 -2.62 -9.29 10.14
C GLN A 92 -1.53 -8.97 11.18
N GLU A 93 -0.41 -8.43 10.73
CA GLU A 93 0.69 -8.00 11.61
C GLU A 93 0.25 -6.88 12.57
N ALA A 94 -0.59 -5.94 12.11
CA ALA A 94 -1.12 -4.88 12.96
C ALA A 94 -2.07 -5.41 14.03
N GLN A 95 -2.91 -6.40 13.72
CA GLN A 95 -3.77 -7.04 14.74
C GLN A 95 -2.93 -7.72 15.82
N LEU A 96 -1.89 -8.46 15.45
CA LEU A 96 -0.96 -9.08 16.39
C LEU A 96 -0.20 -8.04 17.23
N PHE A 97 0.31 -7.00 16.60
CA PHE A 97 0.99 -5.90 17.27
C PHE A 97 0.09 -5.22 18.31
N ASN A 98 -1.14 -4.89 17.93
CA ASN A 98 -2.14 -4.31 18.81
C ASN A 98 -2.40 -5.19 20.06
N GLN A 99 -2.41 -6.50 19.86
CA GLN A 99 -2.71 -7.45 20.91
C GLN A 99 -1.50 -7.70 21.84
N ILE A 100 -0.33 -7.94 21.26
CA ILE A 100 0.87 -8.34 21.99
C ILE A 100 1.47 -7.14 22.73
N ILE A 101 1.59 -6.00 22.08
CA ILE A 101 2.22 -4.80 22.65
C ILE A 101 1.20 -3.98 23.47
N LYS A 102 -0.09 -4.28 23.36
CA LYS A 102 -1.18 -3.58 24.09
C LYS A 102 -1.13 -2.07 23.89
N ILE A 103 -0.89 -1.64 22.65
CA ILE A 103 -0.75 -0.23 22.31
C ILE A 103 -2.03 0.57 22.60
N PRO A 104 -1.91 1.83 23.05
CA PRO A 104 -3.08 2.69 23.31
C PRO A 104 -3.80 3.06 22.00
N ASN A 105 -3.05 3.43 20.98
CA ASN A 105 -3.56 3.89 19.69
C ASN A 105 -3.52 2.75 18.67
N LYS A 106 -4.65 2.08 18.43
CA LYS A 106 -4.73 0.87 17.60
C LYS A 106 -4.38 1.14 16.13
N PHE A 107 -3.61 0.25 15.55
CA PHE A 107 -3.30 0.23 14.12
C PHE A 107 -4.35 -0.59 13.38
N ASN A 108 -4.88 -0.02 12.31
CA ASN A 108 -5.84 -0.69 11.44
C ASN A 108 -5.49 -0.41 9.97
N PHE A 109 -4.91 -1.39 9.30
CA PHE A 109 -4.67 -1.31 7.87
C PHE A 109 -5.95 -1.61 7.09
N ILE A 110 -6.22 -0.78 6.12
CA ILE A 110 -7.33 -0.96 5.18
C ILE A 110 -6.92 -2.00 4.15
N ILE A 111 -7.78 -2.98 3.96
CA ILE A 111 -7.64 -3.98 2.92
C ILE A 111 -8.47 -3.52 1.73
N PRO A 112 -7.87 -3.32 0.55
CA PRO A 112 -8.58 -2.82 -0.61
C PRO A 112 -9.50 -3.89 -1.21
N TYR A 113 -10.58 -3.44 -1.83
CA TYR A 113 -11.42 -4.27 -2.68
C TYR A 113 -10.91 -4.24 -4.11
N GLY A 114 -10.92 -5.39 -4.77
CA GLY A 114 -10.66 -5.48 -6.21
C GLY A 114 -11.87 -5.05 -7.02
N GLY A 115 -11.62 -4.27 -8.07
CA GLY A 115 -12.65 -3.88 -9.01
C GLY A 115 -12.18 -3.94 -10.46
N SER A 116 -13.11 -3.78 -11.40
CA SER A 116 -12.79 -3.56 -12.80
C SER A 116 -13.64 -2.46 -13.38
N VAL A 117 -13.02 -1.58 -14.17
CA VAL A 117 -13.72 -0.52 -14.87
C VAL A 117 -14.73 -1.15 -15.83
N HIS A 118 -16.01 -0.86 -15.63
CA HIS A 118 -17.08 -1.45 -16.43
C HIS A 118 -17.62 -0.48 -17.48
N LEU A 119 -17.85 0.75 -17.09
CA LEU A 119 -18.40 1.80 -17.94
C LEU A 119 -17.55 3.05 -17.84
N LEU A 120 -17.23 3.63 -19.00
CA LEU A 120 -16.58 4.93 -19.08
C LEU A 120 -17.62 5.93 -19.59
N SER A 121 -17.83 7.02 -18.83
CA SER A 121 -18.62 8.14 -19.32
C SER A 121 -17.84 8.84 -20.43
N GLY A 122 -18.25 8.70 -21.66
CA GLY A 122 -17.63 9.32 -22.83
C GLY A 122 -18.65 9.67 -23.88
N PHE A 123 -18.32 10.66 -24.70
CA PHE A 123 -19.12 11.07 -25.84
C PHE A 123 -19.25 9.92 -26.83
N LYS A 124 -20.48 9.49 -27.15
CA LYS A 124 -20.76 8.65 -28.31
C LYS A 124 -20.62 9.53 -29.56
N LEU A 125 -19.53 9.41 -30.27
CA LEU A 125 -19.42 9.94 -31.62
C LEU A 125 -19.44 8.76 -32.58
N PHE A 126 -20.47 8.66 -33.44
CA PHE A 126 -20.60 7.67 -34.51
C PHE A 126 -20.47 6.19 -34.12
N GLY A 127 -21.07 5.78 -33.00
CA GLY A 127 -21.11 4.35 -32.64
C GLY A 127 -19.76 3.73 -32.19
N LEU A 128 -18.68 4.47 -32.26
CA LEU A 128 -17.36 4.05 -31.78
C LEU A 128 -17.19 4.43 -30.32
N PHE A 129 -16.80 3.50 -29.49
CA PHE A 129 -16.45 3.75 -28.10
C PHE A 129 -15.20 4.65 -28.06
N LYS A 130 -15.37 5.92 -27.76
CA LYS A 130 -14.23 6.75 -27.43
C LYS A 130 -13.73 6.40 -26.04
N VAL A 131 -12.51 5.93 -25.97
CA VAL A 131 -11.76 5.88 -24.72
C VAL A 131 -11.72 7.29 -24.14
N SER A 132 -12.21 7.46 -22.92
CA SER A 132 -12.14 8.74 -22.22
C SER A 132 -10.67 9.09 -21.99
N THR A 133 -10.15 10.01 -22.79
CA THR A 133 -8.82 10.59 -22.53
C THR A 133 -9.00 11.68 -21.51
N ASN A 134 -8.52 11.46 -20.30
CA ASN A 134 -8.35 12.55 -19.35
C ASN A 134 -7.08 13.31 -19.76
N LYS A 135 -7.23 14.42 -20.48
CA LYS A 135 -6.08 15.23 -20.93
C LYS A 135 -5.23 15.75 -19.77
N GLU A 136 -5.85 15.92 -18.60
CA GLU A 136 -5.17 16.42 -17.40
C GLU A 136 -4.34 15.34 -16.71
N SER A 137 -4.82 14.08 -16.70
CA SER A 137 -4.13 12.96 -16.02
C SER A 137 -3.14 12.20 -16.89
N LYS A 138 -3.06 12.46 -18.20
CA LYS A 138 -2.25 11.71 -19.16
C LYS A 138 -2.51 10.19 -19.16
N GLN A 139 -3.59 9.74 -18.54
CA GLN A 139 -3.94 8.33 -18.43
C GLN A 139 -5.18 8.00 -19.21
N PHE A 140 -5.11 6.90 -19.95
CA PHE A 140 -6.26 6.27 -20.58
C PHE A 140 -6.88 5.28 -19.60
N LEU A 141 -8.14 5.49 -19.24
CA LEU A 141 -8.95 4.51 -18.55
C LEU A 141 -9.61 3.61 -19.60
N LEU A 142 -9.34 2.32 -19.51
CA LEU A 142 -9.89 1.34 -20.45
C LEU A 142 -10.95 0.48 -19.76
N PRO A 143 -11.97 -0.02 -20.47
CA PRO A 143 -12.85 -1.06 -19.97
C PRO A 143 -12.06 -2.26 -19.48
N ASN A 144 -12.54 -2.89 -18.41
CA ASN A 144 -11.92 -4.05 -17.77
C ASN A 144 -10.57 -3.81 -17.09
N MET A 145 -10.07 -2.56 -17.03
CA MET A 145 -8.93 -2.24 -16.17
C MET A 145 -9.20 -2.66 -14.73
N LYS A 146 -8.22 -3.31 -14.14
CA LYS A 146 -8.25 -3.68 -12.73
C LYS A 146 -7.89 -2.48 -11.86
N VAL A 147 -8.61 -2.33 -10.77
CA VAL A 147 -8.43 -1.22 -9.82
C VAL A 147 -8.57 -1.72 -8.39
N SER A 148 -7.99 -1.00 -7.46
CA SER A 148 -8.26 -1.19 -6.03
C SER A 148 -9.18 -0.09 -5.52
N ILE A 149 -10.11 -0.46 -4.63
CA ILE A 149 -11.14 0.42 -4.08
C ILE A 149 -11.05 0.38 -2.56
N GLU A 150 -10.93 1.53 -1.95
CA GLU A 150 -10.79 1.67 -0.50
C GLU A 150 -11.80 2.67 0.05
N PRO A 151 -12.18 2.59 1.34
CA PRO A 151 -12.92 3.66 2.00
C PRO A 151 -12.17 5.00 1.89
N PHE A 152 -12.90 6.08 1.67
CA PHE A 152 -12.30 7.41 1.74
C PHE A 152 -11.98 7.74 3.20
N LEU A 153 -10.71 7.98 3.50
CA LEU A 153 -10.25 8.39 4.82
C LEU A 153 -10.50 9.88 5.02
N ASP A 154 -11.45 10.20 5.89
CA ASP A 154 -11.83 11.58 6.22
C ASP A 154 -10.98 12.10 7.39
N GLY A 155 -9.92 12.83 7.09
CA GLY A 155 -8.97 13.39 8.03
C GLY A 155 -7.70 13.88 7.34
N THR A 156 -6.75 14.38 8.14
CA THR A 156 -5.44 14.80 7.64
C THR A 156 -4.61 13.58 7.29
N TYR A 157 -4.40 13.36 5.99
CA TYR A 157 -3.55 12.28 5.50
C TYR A 157 -2.09 12.58 5.78
N THR A 158 -1.43 11.66 6.46
CA THR A 158 -0.06 11.82 6.92
C THR A 158 0.79 10.61 6.53
N LYS A 159 2.00 10.88 6.10
CA LYS A 159 3.04 9.88 5.93
C LYS A 159 3.83 9.79 7.24
N PHE A 160 3.61 8.72 7.98
CA PHE A 160 4.25 8.48 9.28
C PHE A 160 5.65 7.89 9.14
N SER A 161 5.85 7.00 8.16
CA SER A 161 7.15 6.48 7.79
C SER A 161 7.25 6.26 6.28
N SER A 162 8.44 5.97 5.77
CA SER A 162 8.65 5.66 4.37
C SER A 162 9.47 4.38 4.18
N ASN A 163 9.41 3.81 2.99
CA ASN A 163 10.26 2.67 2.61
C ASN A 163 11.73 3.05 2.38
N SER A 164 12.08 4.33 2.50
CA SER A 164 13.45 4.85 2.45
C SER A 164 14.05 5.18 3.82
N GLY A 165 13.35 4.85 4.92
CA GLY A 165 13.82 5.04 6.28
C GLY A 165 13.45 6.38 6.92
N TYR A 166 12.58 7.19 6.29
CA TYR A 166 12.02 8.36 6.95
C TYR A 166 11.02 7.91 8.04
N GLU A 167 11.15 8.48 9.21
CA GLU A 167 10.22 8.37 10.33
C GLU A 167 9.79 9.78 10.74
N ASN A 168 8.49 10.00 10.87
CA ASN A 168 7.96 11.30 11.27
C ASN A 168 8.12 11.47 12.78
N PRO A 169 8.93 12.47 13.25
CA PRO A 169 9.22 12.62 14.68
C PRO A 169 8.04 13.14 15.51
N ASP A 170 7.02 13.71 14.86
CA ASP A 170 5.85 14.27 15.54
C ASP A 170 4.82 13.20 15.92
N PHE A 171 5.08 11.95 15.56
CA PHE A 171 4.16 10.85 15.81
C PHE A 171 4.74 9.78 16.74
N ASP A 172 3.85 8.86 17.10
CA ASP A 172 4.01 7.84 18.10
C ASP A 172 5.24 6.94 17.86
N ALA A 173 6.02 6.68 18.88
CA ALA A 173 7.14 5.73 18.87
C ALA A 173 6.70 4.29 18.48
N TYR A 174 5.40 4.00 18.56
CA TYR A 174 4.84 2.72 18.13
C TYR A 174 4.91 2.52 16.61
N ILE A 175 5.00 3.58 15.80
CA ILE A 175 5.05 3.45 14.33
C ILE A 175 6.36 2.78 13.86
N PRO A 176 7.55 3.28 14.21
CA PRO A 176 8.79 2.58 13.87
C PRO A 176 8.91 1.22 14.58
N ALA A 177 8.40 1.12 15.82
CA ALA A 177 8.36 -0.16 16.54
C ALA A 177 7.48 -1.20 15.82
N PHE A 178 6.40 -0.82 15.17
CA PHE A 178 5.59 -1.74 14.37
C PHE A 178 6.38 -2.35 13.21
N SER A 179 7.13 -1.56 12.46
CA SER A 179 8.00 -2.10 11.39
C SER A 179 9.02 -3.09 11.96
N HIS A 180 9.64 -2.77 13.09
CA HIS A 180 10.57 -3.68 13.77
C HIS A 180 9.88 -4.96 14.25
N PHE A 181 8.68 -4.87 14.79
CA PHE A 181 7.88 -6.02 15.18
C PHE A 181 7.65 -6.98 14.02
N THR A 182 7.23 -6.47 12.85
CA THR A 182 6.97 -7.30 11.68
C THR A 182 8.23 -8.02 11.18
N TRP A 183 9.39 -7.38 11.29
CA TRP A 183 10.67 -7.99 10.97
C TRP A 183 11.01 -9.15 11.92
N ILE A 184 10.85 -8.95 13.24
CA ILE A 184 11.10 -10.00 14.24
C ILE A 184 10.10 -11.15 14.07
N HIS A 185 8.81 -10.83 13.99
CA HIS A 185 7.74 -11.83 13.87
C HIS A 185 7.91 -12.72 12.64
N SER A 186 8.36 -12.15 11.53
CA SER A 186 8.69 -12.89 10.31
C SER A 186 10.06 -13.59 10.35
N LYS A 187 10.77 -13.58 11.48
CA LYS A 187 12.14 -14.09 11.62
C LYS A 187 13.09 -13.49 10.56
N GLY A 188 12.98 -12.19 10.36
CA GLY A 188 13.81 -11.43 9.42
C GLY A 188 13.43 -11.61 7.95
N ARG A 189 12.37 -12.31 7.63
CA ARG A 189 12.00 -12.57 6.23
C ARG A 189 11.18 -11.45 5.60
N ARG A 190 10.50 -10.63 6.41
CA ARG A 190 9.59 -9.58 5.93
C ARG A 190 9.62 -8.36 6.84
N VAL A 191 9.30 -7.21 6.30
CA VAL A 191 9.06 -5.99 7.08
C VAL A 191 7.97 -5.15 6.41
N VAL A 192 7.06 -4.62 7.22
CA VAL A 192 6.07 -3.61 6.78
C VAL A 192 6.66 -2.24 6.99
N MET A 193 6.68 -1.45 5.93
CA MET A 193 7.19 -0.08 5.89
C MET A 193 6.15 0.84 5.23
N ASP A 194 6.50 2.10 5.04
CA ASP A 194 5.64 3.10 4.37
C ASP A 194 4.30 3.28 5.06
N VAL A 195 4.32 3.35 6.40
CA VAL A 195 3.12 3.54 7.21
C VAL A 195 2.55 4.92 6.96
N GLN A 196 1.33 4.98 6.44
CA GLN A 196 0.67 6.22 6.05
C GLN A 196 -0.86 6.09 6.12
N GLY A 197 -1.56 7.22 6.30
CA GLY A 197 -3.01 7.25 6.44
C GLY A 197 -3.46 8.41 7.31
N ILE A 198 -4.47 8.20 8.15
CA ILE A 198 -4.95 9.20 9.10
C ILE A 198 -4.88 8.69 10.53
N PHE A 199 -4.70 9.62 11.46
CA PHE A 199 -4.91 9.36 12.89
C PHE A 199 -6.20 10.06 13.33
N LYS A 200 -7.16 9.30 13.88
CA LYS A 200 -8.46 9.81 14.29
C LYS A 200 -9.00 9.00 15.47
N ASN A 201 -9.47 9.68 16.50
CA ASN A 201 -10.12 9.08 17.68
C ASN A 201 -9.27 7.95 18.32
N GLY A 202 -7.97 8.16 18.50
CA GLY A 202 -7.07 7.17 19.11
C GLY A 202 -6.80 5.95 18.23
N ARG A 203 -7.00 6.04 16.91
CA ARG A 203 -6.75 4.96 15.95
C ARG A 203 -6.01 5.45 14.72
N TYR A 204 -5.11 4.64 14.24
CA TYR A 204 -4.47 4.80 12.95
C TYR A 204 -5.26 4.01 11.90
N TYR A 205 -5.81 4.71 10.91
CA TYR A 205 -6.40 4.10 9.72
C TYR A 205 -5.38 4.21 8.60
N LEU A 206 -4.76 3.09 8.25
CA LEU A 206 -3.57 3.02 7.42
C LEU A 206 -3.88 2.39 6.07
N THR A 207 -3.20 2.86 5.03
CA THR A 207 -3.37 2.38 3.66
C THR A 207 -2.03 2.35 2.94
N ASP A 208 -1.98 1.67 1.79
CA ASP A 208 -0.82 1.62 0.91
C ASP A 208 0.51 1.23 1.61
N PRO A 209 0.55 0.19 2.44
CA PRO A 209 1.81 -0.25 3.02
C PRO A 209 2.79 -0.69 1.94
N ALA A 210 4.08 -0.49 2.16
CA ALA A 210 5.13 -1.16 1.42
C ALA A 210 5.65 -2.33 2.25
N CYS A 211 5.55 -3.53 1.71
CA CYS A 211 6.13 -4.71 2.34
C CYS A 211 7.41 -5.09 1.61
N GLN A 212 8.49 -5.29 2.37
CA GLN A 212 9.74 -5.83 1.86
C GLN A 212 9.84 -7.29 2.27
N SER A 213 10.23 -8.17 1.37
CA SER A 213 10.38 -9.60 1.66
C SER A 213 11.61 -10.18 1.00
N LEU A 214 12.18 -11.22 1.61
CA LEU A 214 13.36 -11.88 1.06
C LEU A 214 13.07 -12.49 -0.32
N GLU A 215 11.85 -12.96 -0.52
CA GLU A 215 11.37 -13.62 -1.73
C GLU A 215 10.74 -12.67 -2.76
N GLN A 216 10.69 -11.37 -2.49
CA GLN A 216 10.04 -10.35 -3.33
C GLN A 216 8.57 -10.65 -3.65
N LEU A 217 7.78 -10.96 -2.64
CA LEU A 217 6.38 -11.37 -2.79
C LEU A 217 5.43 -10.21 -3.04
N TYR A 218 5.86 -8.95 -2.78
CA TYR A 218 5.00 -7.78 -2.73
C TYR A 218 5.21 -6.81 -3.90
N GLY A 219 5.57 -7.34 -5.07
CA GLY A 219 5.63 -6.64 -6.34
C GLY A 219 6.73 -5.58 -6.44
N ASN A 220 6.48 -4.54 -7.24
CA ASN A 220 7.52 -3.59 -7.62
C ASN A 220 8.04 -2.68 -6.50
N SER A 221 7.31 -2.55 -5.40
CA SER A 221 7.76 -1.81 -4.21
C SER A 221 8.63 -2.67 -3.29
N ASP A 222 8.64 -3.98 -3.49
CA ASP A 222 9.43 -4.94 -2.71
C ASP A 222 10.84 -5.08 -3.30
N LEU A 223 11.81 -4.55 -2.59
CA LEU A 223 13.23 -4.53 -3.00
C LEU A 223 13.99 -5.80 -2.58
N GLY A 224 13.30 -6.80 -2.07
CA GLY A 224 13.94 -8.02 -1.61
C GLY A 224 14.87 -7.79 -0.42
N ALA A 225 15.97 -8.53 -0.39
CA ALA A 225 17.00 -8.39 0.62
C ALA A 225 17.51 -6.94 0.78
N MET A 226 17.54 -6.16 -0.30
CA MET A 226 17.94 -4.76 -0.25
C MET A 226 16.97 -3.92 0.60
N GLY A 227 15.67 -4.16 0.47
CA GLY A 227 14.65 -3.47 1.27
C GLY A 227 14.80 -3.79 2.76
N LEU A 228 15.06 -5.06 3.08
CA LEU A 228 15.31 -5.51 4.45
C LEU A 228 16.60 -4.90 5.02
N ILE A 229 17.68 -4.86 4.25
CA ILE A 229 18.93 -4.19 4.66
C ILE A 229 18.70 -2.70 4.88
N LYS A 230 17.96 -2.02 4.02
CA LYS A 230 17.60 -0.61 4.19
C LYS A 230 16.85 -0.36 5.49
N PHE A 231 15.87 -1.20 5.79
CA PHE A 231 15.17 -1.11 7.07
C PHE A 231 16.16 -1.19 8.23
N LEU A 232 17.03 -2.19 8.24
CA LEU A 232 18.03 -2.38 9.31
C LEU A 232 19.01 -1.22 9.47
N ILE A 233 19.38 -0.56 8.38
CA ILE A 233 20.29 0.61 8.41
C ILE A 233 19.57 1.85 8.95
N CYS A 234 18.31 2.04 8.58
CA CYS A 234 17.58 3.29 8.86
C CYS A 234 16.84 3.26 10.19
N HIS A 235 16.39 2.08 10.63
CA HIS A 235 15.63 1.95 11.87
C HIS A 235 16.48 2.34 13.09
N LYS A 236 15.89 3.19 13.94
CA LYS A 236 16.46 3.57 15.22
C LYS A 236 15.61 3.00 16.33
N HIS A 237 16.24 2.31 17.26
CA HIS A 237 15.55 1.84 18.45
C HIS A 237 14.98 3.00 19.26
N ASN A 238 13.80 2.78 19.78
CA ASN A 238 13.15 3.69 20.71
C ASN A 238 12.76 2.95 22.00
N ASN A 239 12.13 3.64 22.94
CA ASN A 239 11.73 3.10 24.23
C ASN A 239 10.79 1.88 24.15
N ILE A 240 10.12 1.66 23.02
CA ILE A 240 9.22 0.51 22.80
C ILE A 240 10.01 -0.72 22.37
N CYS A 241 10.95 -0.55 21.46
CA CYS A 241 11.64 -1.68 20.80
C CYS A 241 13.12 -1.82 21.19
N GLN A 242 13.64 -1.00 22.08
CA GLN A 242 15.08 -1.01 22.45
C GLN A 242 15.57 -2.34 23.03
N ASN A 243 14.69 -3.12 23.64
CA ASN A 243 15.00 -4.43 24.22
C ASN A 243 14.65 -5.60 23.29
N TRP A 244 14.18 -5.31 22.08
CA TRP A 244 13.85 -6.34 21.10
C TRP A 244 15.09 -6.85 20.40
N LYS A 245 14.98 -8.04 19.81
CA LYS A 245 16.08 -8.65 19.08
C LYS A 245 16.51 -7.79 17.91
N TRP A 246 17.83 -7.70 17.74
CA TRP A 246 18.45 -6.88 16.72
C TRP A 246 19.71 -7.54 16.19
N ILE A 247 20.22 -7.05 15.07
CA ILE A 247 21.48 -7.51 14.51
C ILE A 247 22.64 -7.08 15.44
N PRO A 248 23.56 -7.98 15.79
CA PRO A 248 24.72 -7.67 16.61
C PRO A 248 25.54 -6.50 16.06
N MET A 249 26.16 -5.72 16.97
CA MET A 249 26.95 -4.53 16.63
C MET A 249 28.12 -4.80 15.67
N GLU A 250 28.65 -6.00 15.62
CA GLU A 250 29.71 -6.45 14.70
C GLU A 250 29.35 -6.24 13.22
N PHE A 251 28.05 -6.19 12.90
CA PHE A 251 27.53 -5.91 11.56
C PHE A 251 27.37 -4.43 11.25
N ASN A 252 27.46 -3.54 12.24
CA ASN A 252 27.38 -2.10 11.99
C ASN A 252 28.49 -1.63 11.02
N GLY A 253 29.65 -2.29 11.01
CA GLY A 253 30.71 -2.06 10.02
C GLY A 253 30.28 -2.44 8.60
N LEU A 254 29.66 -3.61 8.45
CA LEU A 254 29.18 -4.09 7.15
C LEU A 254 28.02 -3.24 6.66
N LEU A 255 27.07 -2.91 7.51
CA LEU A 255 25.94 -2.05 7.20
C LEU A 255 26.40 -0.62 6.84
N ARG A 256 27.44 -0.09 7.50
CA ARG A 256 28.04 1.21 7.14
C ARG A 256 28.72 1.18 5.77
N SER A 257 29.39 0.09 5.41
CA SER A 257 29.99 -0.06 4.07
C SER A 257 28.91 -0.17 2.98
N PHE A 258 27.76 -0.77 3.26
CA PHE A 258 26.60 -0.74 2.37
C PHE A 258 26.04 0.69 2.20
N ASN A 259 25.98 1.47 3.29
CA ASN A 259 25.56 2.88 3.22
C ASN A 259 26.49 3.72 2.34
N ALA A 260 27.80 3.46 2.38
CA ALA A 260 28.78 4.18 1.58
C ALA A 260 28.70 3.82 0.08
N LEU A 261 28.31 2.59 -0.26
CA LEU A 261 28.38 2.07 -1.62
C LEU A 261 27.13 2.32 -2.48
N SER A 262 25.95 2.54 -1.92
CA SER A 262 24.73 2.40 -2.74
C SER A 262 23.55 3.30 -2.43
N ILE A 263 23.53 4.03 -1.34
CA ILE A 263 22.33 4.79 -0.97
C ILE A 263 22.44 6.25 -1.39
N LYS A 264 22.94 6.52 -2.58
CA LYS A 264 22.54 7.73 -3.29
C LYS A 264 21.08 7.57 -3.69
N ARG A 265 20.27 8.57 -3.40
CA ARG A 265 18.82 8.71 -3.61
C ARG A 265 18.35 8.57 -5.07
N THR A 266 18.99 7.76 -5.90
CA THR A 266 18.72 7.67 -7.33
C THR A 266 17.89 6.47 -7.67
N SER A 267 16.72 6.77 -8.23
CA SER A 267 15.88 5.98 -9.15
C SER A 267 15.84 4.46 -8.96
N PHE A 268 14.87 4.03 -8.22
CA PHE A 268 14.47 2.65 -7.91
C PHE A 268 14.12 1.74 -9.09
N ARG A 269 14.34 2.11 -10.35
CA ARG A 269 13.64 1.46 -11.47
C ARG A 269 14.42 0.43 -12.27
N PHE A 270 15.76 0.35 -12.22
CA PHE A 270 16.52 -0.48 -13.18
C PHE A 270 17.70 -1.30 -12.65
N GLU A 271 17.99 -1.25 -11.35
CA GLU A 271 19.11 -2.00 -10.79
C GLU A 271 18.69 -3.30 -10.06
N ASN A 272 17.39 -3.64 -10.07
CA ASN A 272 16.82 -4.65 -9.18
C ASN A 272 17.42 -6.05 -9.36
N GLU A 273 17.57 -6.57 -10.58
CA GLU A 273 18.03 -7.95 -10.78
C GLU A 273 19.50 -8.17 -10.38
N LYS A 274 20.35 -7.20 -10.67
CA LYS A 274 21.77 -7.27 -10.32
C LYS A 274 21.97 -7.15 -8.81
N ASN A 275 21.21 -6.28 -8.17
CA ASN A 275 21.25 -6.06 -6.73
C ASN A 275 20.69 -7.25 -5.94
N ILE A 276 19.66 -7.93 -6.43
CA ILE A 276 19.06 -9.12 -5.80
C ILE A 276 20.11 -10.22 -5.64
N LYS A 277 20.82 -10.57 -6.72
CA LYS A 277 21.84 -11.62 -6.71
C LYS A 277 23.00 -11.30 -5.75
N THR A 278 23.31 -10.02 -5.58
CA THR A 278 24.42 -9.58 -4.73
C THR A 278 24.04 -9.53 -3.24
N TYR A 279 22.84 -9.01 -2.91
CA TYR A 279 22.47 -8.74 -1.52
C TYR A 279 21.79 -9.90 -0.80
N THR A 280 21.11 -10.79 -1.53
CA THR A 280 20.43 -11.93 -0.90
C THR A 280 21.37 -12.84 -0.11
N PRO A 281 22.54 -13.28 -0.64
CA PRO A 281 23.48 -14.10 0.14
C PRO A 281 24.02 -13.37 1.36
N VAL A 282 24.30 -12.07 1.24
CA VAL A 282 24.78 -11.25 2.35
C VAL A 282 23.74 -11.17 3.46
N TYR A 283 22.48 -10.90 3.10
CA TYR A 283 21.37 -10.83 4.06
C TYR A 283 21.13 -12.18 4.74
N ILE A 284 21.15 -13.28 4.00
CA ILE A 284 21.01 -14.64 4.57
C ILE A 284 22.10 -14.92 5.59
N ASN A 285 23.34 -14.51 5.33
CA ASN A 285 24.43 -14.67 6.29
C ASN A 285 24.21 -13.78 7.54
N LEU A 286 23.68 -12.58 7.38
CA LEU A 286 23.29 -11.73 8.52
C LEU A 286 22.22 -12.42 9.38
N LEU A 287 21.19 -13.02 8.76
CA LEU A 287 20.11 -13.70 9.49
C LEU A 287 20.60 -14.88 10.34
N LYS A 288 21.64 -15.59 9.91
CA LYS A 288 22.20 -16.73 10.68
C LYS A 288 22.74 -16.33 12.06
N LEU A 289 23.03 -15.06 12.25
CA LEU A 289 23.61 -14.50 13.47
C LEU A 289 22.56 -13.92 14.40
N VAL A 290 21.37 -13.73 13.89
CA VAL A 290 20.21 -13.29 14.68
C VAL A 290 19.46 -14.53 15.18
N ARG A 291 19.40 -14.68 16.50
CA ARG A 291 18.55 -15.72 17.12
C ARG A 291 17.15 -15.17 17.30
N PHE A 292 16.17 -15.82 16.68
CA PHE A 292 14.75 -15.47 16.75
C PHE A 292 13.96 -16.36 17.71
N ASP A 293 14.65 -17.07 18.60
CA ASP A 293 14.04 -18.02 19.56
C ASP A 293 13.24 -17.31 20.66
#